data_99545a81be8c66e56818f6aa8e44c536
#
_entry.id   99545a81be8c66e56818f6aa8e44c536
#
_cell.length_a   1.000
_cell.length_b   1.000
_cell.length_c   1.000
_cell.angle_alpha   90.00
_cell.angle_beta   90.00
_cell.angle_gamma   90.00
#
_symmetry.space_group_name_H-M   'P 1'
#
loop_
_entity.id
_entity.type
_entity.pdbx_description
1 polymer ?
#
loop_
_entity_poly.entity_id
_entity_poly.type
_entity_poly.pdbx_seq_one_letter_code
_entity_poly.pdbx_strand_id
1 'polypeptide(L)'
;MVKHFLEIFIDDFSIYGDSFDQCLHYLELVLKRCIEKNLTLNWEKYHFMVQHGIVLGHEISRKGIKVDKAKIEVIAKLLLLKCVKDIHFFLGHAGLYRRFIKDFSKIARPLTSLLAKDVPFIFNDECLNAWEKLKMKLISAPIISILDWSKSFEIMCNASDFAIGAILDNA
;
A
#
# COMPACT_ATOMS: atom_id res chain seq x y z
N MET A 1 9.58 14.66 19.03
CA MET A 1 8.36 14.66 18.21
C MET A 1 8.39 13.48 17.23
N VAL A 2 9.24 13.52 16.23
CA VAL A 2 9.36 12.42 15.25
C VAL A 2 9.76 11.13 15.96
N LYS A 3 9.15 10.00 15.60
CA LYS A 3 9.27 8.66 16.20
C LYS A 3 8.68 8.47 17.61
N HIS A 4 8.16 9.50 18.26
CA HIS A 4 7.50 9.36 19.56
C HIS A 4 5.97 9.42 19.42
N PHE A 5 5.46 10.35 18.64
CA PHE A 5 4.03 10.56 18.40
C PHE A 5 3.74 11.14 17.02
N LEU A 6 4.75 11.31 16.19
CA LEU A 6 4.66 11.86 14.83
C LEU A 6 5.49 11.00 13.89
N GLU A 7 4.83 10.46 12.89
CA GLU A 7 5.45 9.86 11.71
C GLU A 7 5.33 10.82 10.53
N ILE A 8 6.40 10.93 9.77
CA ILE A 8 6.46 11.79 8.58
C ILE A 8 6.84 10.91 7.39
N PHE A 9 6.01 10.93 6.37
CA PHE A 9 6.31 10.27 5.11
C PHE A 9 6.11 11.26 3.96
N ILE A 10 7.23 11.73 3.42
CA ILE A 10 7.27 12.79 2.39
C ILE A 10 6.47 14.02 2.88
N ASP A 11 5.24 14.21 2.38
CA ASP A 11 4.38 15.35 2.68
C ASP A 11 3.28 15.02 3.71
N ASP A 12 3.13 13.74 4.08
CA ASP A 12 2.08 13.27 4.98
C ASP A 12 2.57 13.19 6.43
N PHE A 13 1.81 13.79 7.35
CA PHE A 13 2.03 13.75 8.79
C PHE A 13 0.98 12.85 9.46
N SER A 14 1.43 11.86 10.20
CA SER A 14 0.58 10.97 11.00
C SER A 14 0.89 11.18 12.47
N ILE A 15 -0.11 11.64 13.23
CA ILE A 15 -0.02 11.88 14.67
C ILE A 15 -0.84 10.82 15.38
N TYR A 16 -0.27 10.22 16.42
CA TYR A 16 -0.90 9.15 17.19
C TYR A 16 -0.62 9.29 18.69
N GLY A 17 -1.46 8.65 19.49
CA GLY A 17 -1.34 8.61 20.95
C GLY A 17 -2.34 7.61 21.52
N ASP A 18 -2.16 7.27 22.81
CA ASP A 18 -2.94 6.25 23.51
C ASP A 18 -4.34 6.73 23.93
N SER A 19 -4.54 8.05 23.97
CA SER A 19 -5.81 8.68 24.32
C SER A 19 -6.13 9.86 23.41
N PHE A 20 -7.42 10.24 23.41
CA PHE A 20 -7.89 11.42 22.67
C PHE A 20 -7.14 12.70 23.10
N ASP A 21 -7.06 12.94 24.40
CA ASP A 21 -6.43 14.15 24.95
C ASP A 21 -4.94 14.20 24.63
N GLN A 22 -4.27 13.05 24.64
CA GLN A 22 -2.87 12.94 24.26
C GLN A 22 -2.68 13.23 22.77
N CYS A 23 -3.51 12.66 21.90
CA CYS A 23 -3.48 12.98 20.47
C CYS A 23 -3.73 14.48 20.20
N LEU A 24 -4.68 15.09 20.91
CA LEU A 24 -4.99 16.50 20.79
C LEU A 24 -3.79 17.38 21.21
N HIS A 25 -3.17 17.03 22.32
CA HIS A 25 -1.94 17.71 22.78
C HIS A 25 -0.80 17.59 21.76
N TYR A 26 -0.57 16.41 21.21
CA TYR A 26 0.46 16.18 20.19
C TYR A 26 0.17 16.94 18.89
N LEU A 27 -1.09 16.98 18.48
CA LEU A 27 -1.52 17.78 17.34
C LEU A 27 -1.22 19.26 17.56
N GLU A 28 -1.53 19.80 18.73
CA GLU A 28 -1.21 21.20 19.07
C GLU A 28 0.29 21.48 18.92
N LEU A 29 1.15 20.59 19.44
CA LEU A 29 2.60 20.74 19.32
C LEU A 29 3.06 20.74 17.85
N VAL A 30 2.49 19.87 17.02
CA VAL A 30 2.84 19.79 15.58
C VAL A 30 2.37 21.05 14.86
N LEU A 31 1.14 21.51 15.12
CA LEU A 31 0.59 22.73 14.50
C LEU A 31 1.40 23.97 14.88
N LYS A 32 1.79 24.13 16.15
CA LYS A 32 2.71 25.20 16.59
C LYS A 32 4.01 25.14 15.80
N ARG A 33 4.57 23.94 15.60
CA ARG A 33 5.81 23.77 14.85
C ARG A 33 5.64 24.10 13.36
N CYS A 34 4.50 23.76 12.77
CA CYS A 34 4.18 24.15 11.39
C CYS A 34 4.14 25.68 11.25
N ILE A 35 3.50 26.40 12.19
CA ILE A 35 3.45 27.87 12.20
C ILE A 35 4.87 28.46 12.32
N GLU A 36 5.68 27.99 13.26
CA GLU A 36 7.08 28.44 13.43
C GLU A 36 7.93 28.27 12.17
N LYS A 37 7.63 27.27 11.35
CA LYS A 37 8.36 26.94 10.13
C LYS A 37 7.67 27.41 8.84
N ASN A 38 6.57 28.15 8.95
CA ASN A 38 5.77 28.61 7.82
C ASN A 38 5.33 27.47 6.89
N LEU A 39 4.98 26.30 7.46
CA LEU A 39 4.46 25.17 6.72
C LEU A 39 2.94 25.30 6.58
N THR A 40 2.45 25.22 5.35
CA THR A 40 1.03 25.22 5.05
C THR A 40 0.52 23.78 4.94
N LEU A 41 -0.50 23.45 5.72
CA LEU A 41 -1.15 22.14 5.68
C LEU A 41 -2.38 22.18 4.77
N ASN A 42 -2.60 21.11 3.99
CA ASN A 42 -3.81 20.97 3.18
C ASN A 42 -4.94 20.39 4.02
N TRP A 43 -5.85 21.27 4.48
CA TRP A 43 -6.98 20.90 5.32
C TRP A 43 -8.00 19.99 4.62
N GLU A 44 -8.09 20.01 3.28
CA GLU A 44 -9.01 19.15 2.52
C GLU A 44 -8.63 17.66 2.58
N LYS A 45 -7.34 17.37 2.80
CA LYS A 45 -6.82 16.00 2.95
C LYS A 45 -6.70 15.55 4.40
N TYR A 46 -7.14 16.37 5.32
CA TYR A 46 -6.94 16.14 6.73
C TYR A 46 -8.00 15.20 7.32
N HIS A 47 -7.55 14.20 8.06
CA HIS A 47 -8.40 13.28 8.80
C HIS A 47 -8.11 13.42 10.29
N PHE A 48 -9.10 13.92 11.04
CA PHE A 48 -8.95 14.19 12.46
C PHE A 48 -9.68 13.16 13.30
N MET A 49 -8.95 12.55 14.27
CA MET A 49 -9.49 11.61 15.26
C MET A 49 -10.35 10.50 14.66
N VAL A 50 -9.92 9.95 13.54
CA VAL A 50 -10.61 8.86 12.86
C VAL A 50 -10.12 7.50 13.39
N GLN A 51 -11.04 6.55 13.54
CA GLN A 51 -10.70 5.17 13.95
C GLN A 51 -10.17 4.32 12.80
N HIS A 52 -10.37 4.78 11.59
CA HIS A 52 -9.84 4.21 10.36
C HIS A 52 -9.61 5.32 9.35
N GLY A 53 -8.62 5.16 8.51
CA GLY A 53 -8.29 6.16 7.50
C GLY A 53 -7.39 5.59 6.41
N ILE A 54 -7.23 6.37 5.34
CA ILE A 54 -6.35 6.00 4.25
C ILE A 54 -4.98 6.62 4.52
N VAL A 55 -3.97 5.77 4.70
CA VAL A 55 -2.58 6.17 4.88
C VAL A 55 -1.74 5.52 3.80
N LEU A 56 -1.03 6.32 3.01
CA LEU A 56 -0.17 5.84 1.93
C LEU A 56 -0.88 4.87 0.96
N GLY A 57 -2.15 5.15 0.65
CA GLY A 57 -2.96 4.31 -0.25
C GLY A 57 -3.44 3.00 0.36
N HIS A 58 -3.37 2.82 1.67
CA HIS A 58 -3.90 1.68 2.39
C HIS A 58 -4.95 2.13 3.39
N GLU A 59 -6.07 1.42 3.49
CA GLU A 59 -7.03 1.63 4.56
C GLU A 59 -6.54 0.93 5.83
N ILE A 60 -6.25 1.71 6.87
CA ILE A 60 -5.75 1.25 8.16
C ILE A 60 -6.89 1.31 9.17
N SER A 61 -7.07 0.26 9.94
CA SER A 61 -8.07 0.14 10.99
C SER A 61 -7.57 -0.76 12.12
N ARG A 62 -8.32 -0.87 13.22
CA ARG A 62 -8.01 -1.84 14.29
C ARG A 62 -7.98 -3.31 13.82
N LYS A 63 -8.65 -3.63 12.71
CA LYS A 63 -8.64 -4.98 12.12
C LYS A 63 -7.39 -5.29 11.32
N GLY A 64 -6.64 -4.27 10.97
CA GLY A 64 -5.44 -4.41 10.15
C GLY A 64 -5.40 -3.45 8.96
N ILE A 65 -4.60 -3.83 8.00
CA ILE A 65 -4.33 -3.08 6.78
C ILE A 65 -5.07 -3.75 5.62
N LYS A 66 -5.78 -2.99 4.82
CA LYS A 66 -6.40 -3.47 3.58
C LYS A 66 -6.17 -2.51 2.42
N VAL A 67 -6.50 -2.96 1.24
CA VAL A 67 -6.42 -2.16 0.01
C VAL A 67 -7.42 -1.00 0.06
N ASP A 68 -7.03 0.13 -0.50
CA ASP A 68 -7.94 1.28 -0.67
C ASP A 68 -8.99 0.95 -1.74
N LYS A 69 -10.26 0.98 -1.37
CA LYS A 69 -11.39 0.68 -2.26
C LYS A 69 -11.44 1.58 -3.48
N ALA A 70 -11.17 2.88 -3.32
CA ALA A 70 -11.18 3.82 -4.43
C ALA A 70 -10.11 3.45 -5.48
N LYS A 71 -8.92 3.03 -5.04
CA LYS A 71 -7.86 2.54 -5.94
C LYS A 71 -8.24 1.23 -6.61
N ILE A 72 -8.90 0.32 -5.89
CA ILE A 72 -9.36 -0.94 -6.47
C ILE A 72 -10.46 -0.71 -7.52
N GLU A 73 -11.37 0.23 -7.30
CA GLU A 73 -12.37 0.58 -8.31
C GLU A 73 -11.75 1.10 -9.60
N VAL A 74 -10.70 1.93 -9.51
CA VAL A 74 -9.94 2.38 -10.69
C VAL A 74 -9.35 1.18 -11.42
N ILE A 75 -8.69 0.26 -10.70
CA ILE A 75 -8.11 -0.96 -11.31
C ILE A 75 -9.20 -1.85 -11.92
N ALA A 76 -10.33 -2.01 -11.23
CA ALA A 76 -11.44 -2.82 -11.73
C ALA A 76 -12.03 -2.30 -13.05
N LYS A 77 -12.08 -0.97 -13.21
CA LYS A 77 -12.58 -0.29 -14.42
C LYS A 77 -11.56 -0.20 -15.55
N LEU A 78 -10.30 -0.59 -15.32
CA LEU A 78 -9.27 -0.56 -16.38
C LEU A 78 -9.66 -1.48 -17.53
N LEU A 79 -9.60 -0.91 -18.72
CA LEU A 79 -9.76 -1.63 -19.99
C LEU A 79 -8.50 -2.48 -20.28
N LEU A 80 -8.61 -3.32 -21.30
CA LEU A 80 -7.49 -4.15 -21.75
C LEU A 80 -6.24 -3.30 -22.03
N LEU A 81 -5.09 -3.78 -21.58
CA LEU A 81 -3.81 -3.11 -21.74
C LEU A 81 -3.37 -3.17 -23.21
N LYS A 82 -3.10 -2.01 -23.84
CA LYS A 82 -2.81 -1.89 -25.26
C LYS A 82 -1.37 -1.50 -25.57
N CYS A 83 -0.64 -1.04 -24.58
CA CYS A 83 0.74 -0.59 -24.77
C CYS A 83 1.57 -0.75 -23.46
N VAL A 84 2.88 -0.57 -23.59
CA VAL A 84 3.83 -0.66 -22.45
C VAL A 84 3.47 0.33 -21.33
N LYS A 85 2.97 1.52 -21.68
CA LYS A 85 2.55 2.53 -20.69
C LYS A 85 1.38 2.03 -19.82
N ASP A 86 0.43 1.32 -20.43
CA ASP A 86 -0.71 0.75 -19.70
C ASP A 86 -0.25 -0.32 -18.74
N ILE A 87 0.73 -1.15 -19.13
CA ILE A 87 1.34 -2.15 -18.25
C ILE A 87 2.06 -1.47 -17.08
N HIS A 88 2.87 -0.43 -17.33
CA HIS A 88 3.52 0.33 -16.27
C HIS A 88 2.51 0.92 -15.29
N PHE A 89 1.44 1.53 -15.80
CA PHE A 89 0.38 2.09 -14.99
C PHE A 89 -0.29 1.01 -14.13
N PHE A 90 -0.71 -0.09 -14.74
CA PHE A 90 -1.35 -1.21 -14.05
C PHE A 90 -0.45 -1.82 -12.99
N LEU A 91 0.79 -2.19 -13.35
CA LEU A 91 1.73 -2.81 -12.43
C LEU A 91 2.21 -1.86 -11.34
N GLY A 92 2.25 -0.54 -11.58
CA GLY A 92 2.51 0.45 -10.56
C GLY A 92 1.44 0.43 -9.47
N HIS A 93 0.16 0.42 -9.86
CA HIS A 93 -0.95 0.30 -8.92
C HIS A 93 -1.00 -1.08 -8.25
N ALA A 94 -0.89 -2.16 -9.02
CA ALA A 94 -0.93 -3.53 -8.49
C ALA A 94 0.27 -3.81 -7.57
N GLY A 95 1.44 -3.28 -7.89
CA GLY A 95 2.66 -3.43 -7.11
C GLY A 95 2.61 -2.80 -5.72
N LEU A 96 1.87 -1.70 -5.55
CA LEU A 96 1.60 -1.12 -4.24
C LEU A 96 0.94 -2.12 -3.29
N TYR A 97 0.06 -2.97 -3.85
CA TYR A 97 -0.71 -3.97 -3.11
C TYR A 97 -0.15 -5.40 -3.23
N ARG A 98 1.09 -5.58 -3.71
CA ARG A 98 1.71 -6.90 -3.90
C ARG A 98 1.70 -7.78 -2.65
N ARG A 99 1.79 -7.17 -1.45
CA ARG A 99 1.75 -7.88 -0.17
C ARG A 99 0.44 -8.62 0.11
N PHE A 100 -0.64 -8.22 -0.54
CA PHE A 100 -1.96 -8.85 -0.40
C PHE A 100 -2.16 -10.01 -1.38
N ILE A 101 -1.24 -10.23 -2.31
CA ILE A 101 -1.38 -11.20 -3.40
C ILE A 101 -0.29 -12.27 -3.26
N LYS A 102 -0.71 -13.48 -2.89
CA LYS A 102 0.19 -14.63 -2.91
C LYS A 102 0.69 -14.88 -4.34
N ASP A 103 1.99 -15.14 -4.47
CA ASP A 103 2.68 -15.41 -5.74
C ASP A 103 2.64 -14.25 -6.75
N PHE A 104 2.56 -12.98 -6.26
CA PHE A 104 2.47 -11.80 -7.11
C PHE A 104 3.51 -11.79 -8.23
N SER A 105 4.79 -11.98 -7.91
CA SER A 105 5.89 -11.92 -8.88
C SER A 105 5.74 -12.98 -9.97
N LYS A 106 5.32 -14.20 -9.60
CA LYS A 106 5.07 -15.29 -10.54
C LYS A 106 3.92 -14.98 -11.48
N ILE A 107 2.82 -14.45 -10.93
CA ILE A 107 1.62 -14.10 -11.72
C ILE A 107 1.92 -12.91 -12.63
N ALA A 108 2.65 -11.89 -12.15
CA ALA A 108 2.96 -10.69 -12.90
C ALA A 108 4.02 -10.89 -14.01
N ARG A 109 4.75 -12.00 -14.00
CA ARG A 109 5.88 -12.26 -14.90
C ARG A 109 5.57 -12.05 -16.38
N PRO A 110 4.46 -12.56 -16.96
CA PRO A 110 4.13 -12.32 -18.38
C PRO A 110 4.00 -10.84 -18.71
N LEU A 111 3.49 -10.02 -17.79
CA LEU A 111 3.34 -8.58 -17.97
C LEU A 111 4.67 -7.85 -17.77
N THR A 112 5.46 -8.23 -16.77
CA THR A 112 6.76 -7.60 -16.52
C THR A 112 7.78 -7.88 -17.63
N SER A 113 7.71 -9.03 -18.30
CA SER A 113 8.58 -9.34 -19.44
C SER A 113 8.38 -8.37 -20.61
N LEU A 114 7.17 -7.83 -20.80
CA LEU A 114 6.88 -6.83 -21.83
C LEU A 114 7.45 -5.43 -21.52
N LEU A 115 7.98 -5.23 -20.31
CA LEU A 115 8.65 -3.98 -19.91
C LEU A 115 10.16 -4.00 -20.18
N ALA A 116 10.70 -5.15 -20.56
CA ALA A 116 12.14 -5.26 -20.86
C ALA A 116 12.50 -4.46 -22.11
N LYS A 117 13.72 -3.90 -22.10
CA LYS A 117 14.23 -3.13 -23.22
C LYS A 117 14.30 -4.02 -24.48
N ASP A 118 13.91 -3.45 -25.61
CA ASP A 118 13.97 -4.08 -26.94
C ASP A 118 13.05 -5.32 -27.12
N VAL A 119 12.08 -5.52 -26.23
CA VAL A 119 11.07 -6.57 -26.36
C VAL A 119 9.85 -6.01 -27.11
N PRO A 120 9.40 -6.65 -28.21
CA PRO A 120 8.19 -6.22 -28.90
C PRO A 120 6.96 -6.40 -28.01
N PHE A 121 6.04 -5.43 -28.06
CA PHE A 121 4.81 -5.50 -27.31
C PHE A 121 3.85 -6.50 -27.97
N ILE A 122 3.79 -7.73 -27.44
CA ILE A 122 2.87 -8.79 -27.88
C ILE A 122 2.05 -9.20 -26.65
N PHE A 123 0.82 -8.69 -26.56
CA PHE A 123 -0.10 -9.01 -25.48
C PHE A 123 -0.87 -10.29 -25.81
N ASN A 124 -0.30 -11.43 -25.42
CA ASN A 124 -0.84 -12.78 -25.65
C ASN A 124 -1.80 -13.24 -24.53
N ASP A 125 -2.32 -14.47 -24.66
CA ASP A 125 -3.25 -15.05 -23.70
C ASP A 125 -2.63 -15.20 -22.29
N GLU A 126 -1.31 -15.44 -22.20
CA GLU A 126 -0.63 -15.50 -20.89
C GLU A 126 -0.66 -14.14 -20.19
N CYS A 127 -0.46 -13.05 -20.95
CA CYS A 127 -0.55 -11.70 -20.45
C CYS A 127 -1.97 -11.35 -20.02
N LEU A 128 -2.98 -11.76 -20.81
CA LEU A 128 -4.39 -11.58 -20.49
C LEU A 128 -4.75 -12.29 -19.18
N ASN A 129 -4.42 -13.58 -19.08
CA ASN A 129 -4.66 -14.37 -17.87
C ASN A 129 -3.95 -13.79 -16.64
N ALA A 130 -2.72 -13.33 -16.79
CA ALA A 130 -1.98 -12.68 -15.69
C ALA A 130 -2.67 -11.40 -15.22
N TRP A 131 -3.11 -10.56 -16.15
CA TRP A 131 -3.81 -9.31 -15.88
C TRP A 131 -5.15 -9.55 -15.18
N GLU A 132 -6.00 -10.45 -15.70
CA GLU A 132 -7.28 -10.80 -15.08
C GLU A 132 -7.10 -11.38 -13.67
N LYS A 133 -6.14 -12.30 -13.51
CA LYS A 133 -5.84 -12.93 -12.23
C LYS A 133 -5.38 -11.93 -11.18
N LEU A 134 -4.55 -10.96 -11.56
CA LEU A 134 -4.12 -9.88 -10.66
C LEU A 134 -5.30 -8.97 -10.30
N LYS A 135 -6.14 -8.59 -11.26
CA LYS A 135 -7.37 -7.80 -10.98
C LYS A 135 -8.27 -8.52 -9.98
N MET A 136 -8.57 -9.79 -10.21
CA MET A 136 -9.43 -10.57 -9.31
C MET A 136 -8.84 -10.66 -7.90
N LYS A 137 -7.54 -10.92 -7.78
CA LYS A 137 -6.86 -11.01 -6.48
C LYS A 137 -6.83 -9.68 -5.74
N LEU A 138 -6.75 -8.55 -6.44
CA LEU A 138 -6.84 -7.21 -5.84
C LEU A 138 -8.24 -6.92 -5.32
N ILE A 139 -9.28 -7.26 -6.08
CA ILE A 139 -10.68 -7.06 -5.69
C ILE A 139 -11.03 -7.90 -4.46
N SER A 140 -10.49 -9.12 -4.36
CA SER A 140 -10.70 -10.05 -3.24
C SER A 140 -9.56 -10.03 -2.21
N ALA A 141 -8.77 -8.97 -2.17
CA ALA A 141 -7.61 -8.88 -1.29
C ALA A 141 -8.01 -9.04 0.20
N PRO A 142 -7.30 -9.88 0.96
CA PRO A 142 -7.57 -10.08 2.38
C PRO A 142 -7.16 -8.85 3.21
N ILE A 143 -7.59 -8.83 4.46
CA ILE A 143 -7.05 -7.89 5.45
C ILE A 143 -5.78 -8.52 6.03
N ILE A 144 -4.67 -7.77 6.04
CA ILE A 144 -3.46 -8.16 6.74
C ILE A 144 -3.60 -7.71 8.18
N SER A 145 -3.57 -8.66 9.13
CA SER A 145 -3.70 -8.40 10.56
C SER A 145 -2.56 -7.53 11.09
N ILE A 146 -2.84 -6.79 12.14
CA ILE A 146 -1.83 -6.05 12.89
C ILE A 146 -1.06 -7.04 13.76
N LEU A 147 0.25 -6.89 13.83
CA LEU A 147 1.09 -7.65 14.76
C LEU A 147 0.89 -7.16 16.19
N ASP A 148 0.82 -8.09 17.13
CA ASP A 148 0.86 -7.80 18.54
C ASP A 148 2.31 -7.72 19.02
N TRP A 149 2.80 -6.49 19.19
CA TRP A 149 4.20 -6.21 19.56
C TRP A 149 4.57 -6.69 20.96
N SER A 150 3.61 -7.13 21.77
CA SER A 150 3.88 -7.71 23.10
C SER A 150 4.21 -9.21 23.06
N LYS A 151 3.99 -9.86 21.89
CA LYS A 151 4.24 -11.28 21.68
C LYS A 151 5.57 -11.53 20.97
N SER A 152 6.03 -12.76 21.01
CA SER A 152 7.15 -13.22 20.20
C SER A 152 6.81 -13.20 18.71
N PHE A 153 7.84 -13.09 17.89
CA PHE A 153 7.69 -13.03 16.43
C PHE A 153 8.39 -14.20 15.78
N GLU A 154 7.79 -14.67 14.70
CA GLU A 154 8.42 -15.60 13.76
C GLU A 154 8.57 -14.93 12.40
N ILE A 155 9.75 -15.11 11.77
CA ILE A 155 9.99 -14.66 10.42
C ILE A 155 10.03 -15.90 9.51
N MET A 156 9.08 -15.99 8.61
CA MET A 156 9.06 -17.01 7.58
C MET A 156 9.61 -16.41 6.28
N CYS A 157 10.73 -16.94 5.81
CA CYS A 157 11.36 -16.52 4.57
C CYS A 157 11.27 -17.63 3.52
N ASN A 158 11.00 -17.24 2.30
CA ASN A 158 11.01 -18.13 1.15
C ASN A 158 11.71 -17.45 -0.03
N ALA A 159 12.58 -18.17 -0.69
CA ALA A 159 13.29 -17.71 -1.87
C ALA A 159 13.02 -18.65 -3.06
N SER A 160 12.91 -18.07 -4.24
CA SER A 160 12.81 -18.79 -5.51
C SER A 160 13.68 -18.07 -6.55
N ASP A 161 13.82 -18.66 -7.73
CA ASP A 161 14.54 -18.03 -8.86
C ASP A 161 13.92 -16.69 -9.31
N PHE A 162 12.73 -16.34 -8.82
CA PHE A 162 11.95 -15.18 -9.28
C PHE A 162 11.81 -14.09 -8.22
N ALA A 163 11.79 -14.44 -6.95
CA ALA A 163 11.57 -13.50 -5.87
C ALA A 163 11.95 -14.07 -4.51
N ILE A 164 12.30 -13.16 -3.60
CA ILE A 164 12.43 -13.45 -2.17
C ILE A 164 11.21 -12.84 -1.48
N GLY A 165 10.58 -13.63 -0.62
CA GLY A 165 9.47 -13.20 0.23
C GLY A 165 9.80 -13.44 1.71
N ALA A 166 9.34 -12.53 2.56
CA ALA A 166 9.40 -12.70 4.01
C ALA A 166 8.06 -12.26 4.62
N ILE A 167 7.60 -13.00 5.60
CA ILE A 167 6.40 -12.70 6.39
C ILE A 167 6.82 -12.69 7.85
N LEU A 168 6.40 -11.66 8.57
CA LEU A 168 6.50 -11.56 10.01
C LEU A 168 5.13 -11.91 10.60
N ASP A 169 5.09 -12.83 11.53
CA ASP A 169 3.86 -13.25 12.22
C ASP A 169 4.10 -13.33 13.72
N ASN A 170 3.02 -13.36 14.51
CA ASN A 170 3.10 -13.66 15.94
C ASN A 170 3.16 -15.16 16.14
N ALA A 171 4.06 -15.59 17.02
CA ALA A 171 4.19 -16.98 17.43
C ALA A 171 3.03 -17.42 18.34
#